data_622726413d516c06b5c3c7743f99c7a2
#
_entry.id   622726413d516c06b5c3c7743f99c7a2
#
_cell.length_a   1.000
_cell.length_b   1.000
_cell.length_c   1.000
_cell.angle_alpha   90.00
_cell.angle_beta   90.00
_cell.angle_gamma   90.00
#
_symmetry.space_group_name_H-M   'P 1'
#
loop_
_entity.id
_entity.type
_entity.pdbx_description
1 polymer ?
#
loop_
_entity_poly.entity_id
_entity_poly.type
_entity_poly.pdbx_seq_one_letter_code
_entity_poly.pdbx_strand_id
1 'polypeptide(L)'
;SVSRGLGDVYKRQRYMLKYQFPAVKGCQAGKDYYICMVPLGLMSKIFATDSSDVPAEYRAQRKLNEARIPEICGYILSNRDSYVFSALAASVDGDMKFVPADSNENAGLLEIDMTASFLINDGQHRKAAIEAAIAEDESLKEETISIVLYKDQGLQRSQQMFTDLNKHAVTTSKSLNTLYESKDSVALITKNVVNSISFLRKYTDKEKDNLSKYSSNIFTLNTFYTANKRICKVIYDQDNAEKLVYTFWNHVVVNMREWNEMDSGELSKKSLREDYITTQGLIILALGRLGEFYCCLLYTSPSPRDTERS
;
A
#
# COMPACT_ATOMS: atom_id res chain seq x y z
N SER A 1 45.72 30.23 53.49
CA SER A 1 44.29 30.03 53.38
C SER A 1 43.67 30.69 52.15
N VAL A 2 43.91 30.14 51.00
CA VAL A 2 43.10 30.44 49.80
C VAL A 2 43.11 29.19 49.00
N SER A 3 42.12 28.34 49.21
CA SER A 3 41.80 27.18 48.37
C SER A 3 40.34 26.79 48.51
N ARG A 4 39.47 27.75 48.27
CA ARG A 4 38.02 27.46 48.05
C ARG A 4 37.61 28.35 46.86
N GLY A 5 37.52 27.78 45.67
CA GLY A 5 36.97 28.53 44.54
C GLY A 5 37.22 27.96 43.17
N LEU A 6 37.84 26.81 42.99
CA LEU A 6 38.09 26.25 41.66
C LEU A 6 37.33 24.97 41.36
N GLY A 7 36.47 24.52 42.30
CA GLY A 7 35.62 23.30 42.12
C GLY A 7 34.28 23.49 41.45
N ASP A 8 33.81 24.74 41.27
CA ASP A 8 32.45 25.00 40.84
C ASP A 8 32.29 25.52 39.40
N VAL A 9 33.38 25.72 38.68
CA VAL A 9 33.37 26.26 37.31
C VAL A 9 33.30 25.15 36.24
N TYR A 10 33.44 23.91 36.62
CA TYR A 10 33.29 22.77 35.68
C TYR A 10 32.04 21.91 35.92
N LYS A 11 30.91 22.47 36.28
CA LYS A 11 29.66 21.91 35.86
C LYS A 11 29.56 22.17 34.36
N ARG A 12 30.24 21.31 33.58
CA ARG A 12 30.02 21.18 32.14
C ARG A 12 28.53 21.09 31.96
N GLN A 13 27.88 22.16 31.50
CA GLN A 13 26.68 22.03 30.74
C GLN A 13 27.03 21.09 29.59
N ARG A 14 26.75 19.80 29.76
CA ARG A 14 26.67 18.88 28.65
C ARG A 14 25.60 19.50 27.78
N TYR A 15 25.98 20.19 26.72
CA TYR A 15 25.08 20.47 25.61
C TYR A 15 24.68 19.10 25.07
N MET A 16 23.63 18.53 25.63
CA MET A 16 23.02 17.32 25.09
C MET A 16 22.48 17.72 23.74
N LEU A 17 23.08 17.18 22.69
CA LEU A 17 22.58 17.37 21.34
C LEU A 17 21.16 16.77 21.27
N LYS A 18 20.21 17.54 20.73
CA LYS A 18 18.81 17.15 20.66
C LYS A 18 18.32 17.19 19.24
N TYR A 19 17.48 16.25 18.89
CA TYR A 19 16.59 16.40 17.76
C TYR A 19 15.52 17.42 18.12
N GLN A 20 15.17 18.30 17.19
CA GLN A 20 14.07 19.25 17.35
C GLN A 20 13.13 19.10 16.15
N PHE A 21 11.89 18.74 16.42
CA PHE A 21 10.89 18.54 15.39
C PHE A 21 9.70 19.47 15.62
N PRO A 22 9.18 20.16 14.57
CA PRO A 22 7.87 20.75 14.64
C PRO A 22 6.85 19.67 15.02
N ALA A 23 6.04 19.94 16.04
CA ALA A 23 5.14 18.93 16.58
C ALA A 23 3.81 19.53 17.05
N VAL A 24 2.77 18.68 17.00
CA VAL A 24 1.48 18.92 17.63
C VAL A 24 1.29 17.86 18.72
N LYS A 25 0.96 18.35 19.94
CA LYS A 25 0.68 17.53 21.10
C LYS A 25 -0.79 17.10 21.12
N GLY A 26 -1.04 15.82 21.36
CA GLY A 26 -2.34 15.26 21.59
C GLY A 26 -2.39 14.44 22.88
N CYS A 27 -3.58 13.98 23.27
CA CYS A 27 -3.78 13.11 24.42
C CYS A 27 -4.71 11.94 24.05
N GLN A 28 -4.29 10.72 24.38
CA GLN A 28 -5.09 9.50 24.25
C GLN A 28 -4.99 8.67 25.52
N ALA A 29 -6.12 8.23 26.05
CA ALA A 29 -6.19 7.45 27.29
C ALA A 29 -5.41 8.11 28.46
N GLY A 30 -5.48 9.45 28.56
CA GLY A 30 -4.79 10.23 29.59
C GLY A 30 -3.27 10.34 29.40
N LYS A 31 -2.74 9.96 28.23
CA LYS A 31 -1.30 10.02 27.92
C LYS A 31 -1.04 10.93 26.74
N ASP A 32 0.01 11.73 26.87
CA ASP A 32 0.46 12.61 25.80
C ASP A 32 1.08 11.80 24.66
N TYR A 33 0.81 12.23 23.44
CA TYR A 33 1.52 11.79 22.23
C TYR A 33 1.78 12.99 21.32
N TYR A 34 2.69 12.86 20.37
CA TYR A 34 3.11 13.96 19.52
C TYR A 34 3.11 13.55 18.06
N ILE A 35 2.57 14.41 17.19
CA ILE A 35 2.68 14.23 15.74
C ILE A 35 3.80 15.17 15.27
N CYS A 36 4.86 14.59 14.75
CA CYS A 36 6.05 15.30 14.29
C CYS A 36 6.22 15.22 12.78
N MET A 37 6.70 16.30 12.16
CA MET A 37 7.17 16.30 10.79
C MET A 37 8.68 16.02 10.78
N VAL A 38 9.08 14.90 10.20
CA VAL A 38 10.48 14.44 10.21
C VAL A 38 11.00 14.36 8.78
N PRO A 39 12.14 15.01 8.47
CA PRO A 39 12.78 14.85 7.17
C PRO A 39 13.13 13.41 6.86
N LEU A 40 12.86 12.96 5.63
CA LEU A 40 13.12 11.58 5.22
C LEU A 40 14.61 11.21 5.37
N GLY A 41 15.51 12.16 5.15
CA GLY A 41 16.96 11.97 5.33
C GLY A 41 17.40 11.69 6.76
N LEU A 42 16.53 11.89 7.76
CA LEU A 42 16.82 11.55 9.16
C LEU A 42 16.34 10.14 9.55
N MET A 43 15.55 9.49 8.72
CA MET A 43 14.91 8.19 9.06
C MET A 43 15.93 7.12 9.45
N SER A 44 16.99 6.96 8.68
CA SER A 44 18.06 5.99 8.97
C SER A 44 18.85 6.30 10.25
N LYS A 45 18.92 7.56 10.65
CA LYS A 45 19.65 7.98 11.86
C LYS A 45 18.84 7.76 13.12
N ILE A 46 17.57 8.12 13.11
CA ILE A 46 16.69 7.99 14.30
C ILE A 46 16.22 6.55 14.52
N PHE A 47 16.09 5.74 13.46
CA PHE A 47 15.68 4.34 13.52
C PHE A 47 16.84 3.39 13.20
N ALA A 48 18.02 3.65 13.76
CA ALA A 48 19.22 2.89 13.47
C ALA A 48 19.24 1.47 14.06
N THR A 49 18.39 1.18 15.06
CA THR A 49 18.40 -0.11 15.76
C THR A 49 17.53 -1.10 15.01
N ASP A 50 18.14 -2.08 14.36
CA ASP A 50 17.45 -3.23 13.78
C ASP A 50 17.34 -4.34 14.84
N SER A 51 16.11 -4.73 15.19
CA SER A 51 15.83 -5.80 16.16
C SER A 51 15.59 -7.15 15.49
N SER A 52 16.06 -7.36 14.25
CA SER A 52 15.81 -8.56 13.45
C SER A 52 16.31 -9.84 14.11
N ASP A 53 17.40 -9.77 14.87
CA ASP A 53 18.07 -10.93 15.50
C ASP A 53 17.50 -11.30 16.89
N VAL A 54 16.55 -10.50 17.38
CA VAL A 54 15.93 -10.76 18.69
C VAL A 54 14.79 -11.78 18.54
N PRO A 55 14.66 -12.79 19.42
CA PRO A 55 13.53 -13.73 19.42
C PRO A 55 12.19 -13.02 19.50
N ALA A 56 11.14 -13.62 18.90
CA ALA A 56 9.82 -12.98 18.75
C ALA A 56 9.20 -12.51 20.08
N GLU A 57 9.42 -13.23 21.16
CA GLU A 57 8.91 -12.90 22.51
C GLU A 57 9.53 -11.62 23.08
N TYR A 58 10.73 -11.28 22.64
CA TYR A 58 11.48 -10.10 23.09
C TYR A 58 11.49 -8.97 22.07
N ARG A 59 10.75 -9.10 20.96
CA ARG A 59 10.59 -8.05 19.97
C ARG A 59 9.27 -7.32 20.16
N ALA A 60 9.32 -6.00 20.03
CA ALA A 60 8.10 -5.18 19.91
C ALA A 60 7.62 -5.05 18.46
N GLN A 61 8.33 -5.65 17.51
CA GLN A 61 8.09 -5.49 16.07
C GLN A 61 7.96 -6.85 15.37
N ARG A 62 7.18 -6.88 14.29
CA ARG A 62 7.13 -8.01 13.37
C ARG A 62 8.40 -8.05 12.51
N LYS A 63 8.86 -9.25 12.15
CA LYS A 63 9.96 -9.40 11.18
C LYS A 63 9.58 -8.75 9.85
N LEU A 64 10.50 -7.97 9.30
CA LEU A 64 10.32 -7.25 8.05
C LEU A 64 10.10 -8.25 6.90
N ASN A 65 9.10 -8.03 6.06
CA ASN A 65 8.94 -8.75 4.81
C ASN A 65 9.62 -7.97 3.69
N GLU A 66 10.87 -8.33 3.41
CA GLU A 66 11.72 -7.66 2.43
C GLU A 66 11.13 -7.66 1.01
N ALA A 67 10.30 -8.66 0.65
CA ALA A 67 9.67 -8.75 -0.66
C ALA A 67 8.72 -7.57 -0.97
N ARG A 68 8.27 -6.82 0.04
CA ARG A 68 7.42 -5.64 -0.13
C ARG A 68 8.18 -4.34 -0.35
N ILE A 69 9.47 -4.33 -0.05
CA ILE A 69 10.29 -3.09 -0.14
C ILE A 69 10.40 -2.59 -1.57
N PRO A 70 10.73 -3.42 -2.59
CA PRO A 70 10.84 -2.97 -3.97
C PRO A 70 9.51 -2.41 -4.53
N GLU A 71 8.37 -2.98 -4.13
CA GLU A 71 7.05 -2.50 -4.56
C GLU A 71 6.78 -1.08 -4.05
N ILE A 72 7.02 -0.84 -2.76
CA ILE A 72 6.79 0.48 -2.14
C ILE A 72 7.85 1.49 -2.62
N CYS A 73 9.11 1.08 -2.79
CA CYS A 73 10.15 1.92 -3.36
C CYS A 73 9.79 2.35 -4.79
N GLY A 74 9.40 1.41 -5.64
CA GLY A 74 8.92 1.69 -6.99
C GLY A 74 7.71 2.63 -7.01
N TYR A 75 6.78 2.50 -6.04
CA TYR A 75 5.66 3.43 -5.89
C TYR A 75 6.14 4.87 -5.64
N ILE A 76 7.12 5.08 -4.75
CA ILE A 76 7.69 6.42 -4.49
C ILE A 76 8.31 6.99 -5.78
N LEU A 77 9.21 6.23 -6.40
CA LEU A 77 10.00 6.70 -7.54
C LEU A 77 9.15 6.96 -8.79
N SER A 78 8.14 6.14 -9.02
CA SER A 78 7.22 6.28 -10.16
C SER A 78 6.15 7.36 -9.96
N ASN A 79 5.96 7.88 -8.74
CA ASN A 79 4.90 8.83 -8.42
C ASN A 79 5.44 10.04 -7.64
N ARG A 80 6.59 10.58 -8.07
CA ARG A 80 7.28 11.68 -7.38
C ARG A 80 6.41 12.93 -7.13
N ASP A 81 5.42 13.15 -7.96
CA ASP A 81 4.47 14.27 -7.91
C ASP A 81 3.20 13.99 -7.11
N SER A 82 2.99 12.75 -6.67
CA SER A 82 1.67 12.33 -6.18
C SER A 82 1.68 11.16 -5.18
N TYR A 83 2.85 10.65 -4.78
CA TYR A 83 2.86 9.62 -3.74
C TYR A 83 2.42 10.19 -2.39
N VAL A 84 1.73 9.37 -1.61
CA VAL A 84 1.31 9.71 -0.24
C VAL A 84 1.51 8.54 0.70
N PHE A 85 1.90 8.86 1.93
CA PHE A 85 1.98 7.90 3.02
C PHE A 85 1.16 8.36 4.23
N SER A 86 0.57 7.38 4.91
CA SER A 86 0.06 7.59 6.26
C SER A 86 1.22 7.77 7.24
N ALA A 87 0.96 8.41 8.38
CA ALA A 87 1.93 8.58 9.45
C ALA A 87 2.56 7.24 9.89
N LEU A 88 3.84 7.27 10.27
CA LEU A 88 4.45 6.19 11.03
C LEU A 88 4.03 6.31 12.49
N ALA A 89 4.07 5.21 13.25
CA ALA A 89 3.91 5.23 14.70
C ALA A 89 5.17 4.65 15.36
N ALA A 90 5.73 5.37 16.33
CA ALA A 90 6.94 4.96 17.02
C ALA A 90 6.90 5.29 18.51
N SER A 91 7.59 4.47 19.30
CA SER A 91 7.87 4.73 20.72
C SER A 91 9.27 5.27 20.88
N VAL A 92 9.46 6.18 21.84
CA VAL A 92 10.75 6.79 22.17
C VAL A 92 11.11 6.42 23.60
N ASP A 93 12.25 5.72 23.76
CA ASP A 93 12.89 5.49 25.05
C ASP A 93 14.01 6.52 25.24
N GLY A 94 13.74 7.50 26.08
CA GLY A 94 14.61 8.63 26.36
C GLY A 94 13.84 9.88 26.76
N ASP A 95 14.61 10.96 26.99
CA ASP A 95 14.03 12.24 27.39
C ASP A 95 13.39 12.96 26.20
N MET A 96 12.10 13.26 26.36
CA MET A 96 11.32 14.07 25.43
C MET A 96 10.77 15.29 26.17
N LYS A 97 10.93 16.45 25.58
CA LYS A 97 10.40 17.72 26.11
C LYS A 97 9.64 18.45 25.01
N PHE A 98 8.36 18.70 25.25
CA PHE A 98 7.58 19.54 24.37
C PHE A 98 7.70 21.01 24.81
N VAL A 99 8.01 21.88 23.86
CA VAL A 99 8.09 23.32 24.04
C VAL A 99 6.97 23.95 23.22
N PRO A 100 5.87 24.39 23.85
CA PRO A 100 4.75 24.98 23.14
C PRO A 100 5.14 26.33 22.51
N ALA A 101 4.45 26.70 21.45
CA ALA A 101 4.56 28.03 20.86
C ALA A 101 3.70 29.04 21.67
N ASP A 102 4.09 30.30 21.68
CA ASP A 102 3.40 31.36 22.44
C ASP A 102 1.91 31.49 22.06
N SER A 103 1.56 31.18 20.82
CA SER A 103 0.20 31.32 20.28
C SER A 103 -0.67 30.07 20.43
N ASN A 104 -0.11 28.92 20.78
CA ASN A 104 -0.85 27.66 20.85
C ASN A 104 -0.13 26.63 21.76
N GLU A 105 -0.80 26.25 22.84
CA GLU A 105 -0.25 25.28 23.81
C GLU A 105 -0.06 23.86 23.25
N ASN A 106 -0.76 23.52 22.16
CA ASN A 106 -0.69 22.20 21.54
C ASN A 106 0.21 22.15 20.31
N ALA A 107 0.69 23.26 19.80
CA ALA A 107 1.65 23.31 18.70
C ALA A 107 2.99 23.87 19.20
N GLY A 108 4.09 23.30 18.72
CA GLY A 108 5.43 23.75 19.18
C GLY A 108 6.55 22.88 18.64
N LEU A 109 7.60 22.77 19.43
CA LEU A 109 8.78 21.95 19.14
C LEU A 109 8.84 20.78 20.12
N LEU A 110 9.06 19.58 19.60
CA LEU A 110 9.42 18.42 20.41
C LEU A 110 10.95 18.26 20.38
N GLU A 111 11.56 18.39 21.55
CA GLU A 111 12.98 18.13 21.77
C GLU A 111 13.16 16.71 22.26
N ILE A 112 14.03 15.94 21.60
CA ILE A 112 14.36 14.56 21.95
C ILE A 112 15.88 14.45 22.05
N ASP A 113 16.37 13.85 23.12
CA ASP A 113 17.79 13.59 23.28
C ASP A 113 18.30 12.69 22.13
N MET A 114 19.47 13.03 21.55
CA MET A 114 20.03 12.23 20.46
C MET A 114 20.48 10.82 20.89
N THR A 115 20.56 10.57 22.19
CA THR A 115 20.82 9.24 22.75
C THR A 115 19.56 8.41 22.95
N ALA A 116 18.39 8.99 22.73
CA ALA A 116 17.11 8.28 22.81
C ALA A 116 17.01 7.19 21.74
N SER A 117 16.42 6.07 22.11
CA SER A 117 16.13 4.97 21.20
C SER A 117 14.72 5.10 20.63
N PHE A 118 14.58 4.91 19.33
CA PHE A 118 13.29 4.95 18.64
C PHE A 118 12.91 3.55 18.15
N LEU A 119 11.70 3.14 18.45
CA LEU A 119 11.15 1.87 18.04
C LEU A 119 9.90 2.08 17.17
N ILE A 120 9.93 1.66 15.91
CA ILE A 120 8.76 1.76 15.03
C ILE A 120 7.73 0.71 15.44
N ASN A 121 6.53 1.15 15.80
CA ASN A 121 5.39 0.27 16.11
C ASN A 121 4.55 -0.03 14.86
N ASP A 122 4.41 0.94 13.94
CA ASP A 122 3.80 0.74 12.62
C ASP A 122 4.58 1.51 11.55
N GLY A 123 4.71 0.91 10.37
CA GLY A 123 5.32 1.53 9.19
C GLY A 123 6.75 1.09 8.87
N GLN A 124 7.24 -0.04 9.39
CA GLN A 124 8.59 -0.58 9.11
C GLN A 124 8.88 -0.73 7.62
N HIS A 125 7.93 -1.29 6.84
CA HIS A 125 8.09 -1.44 5.39
C HIS A 125 8.18 -0.10 4.67
N ARG A 126 7.43 0.92 5.14
CA ARG A 126 7.50 2.28 4.61
C ARG A 126 8.87 2.91 4.89
N LYS A 127 9.37 2.77 6.13
CA LYS A 127 10.72 3.23 6.51
C LYS A 127 11.79 2.61 5.60
N ALA A 128 11.80 1.28 5.46
CA ALA A 128 12.77 0.58 4.64
C ALA A 128 12.68 0.95 3.15
N ALA A 129 11.47 1.12 2.63
CA ALA A 129 11.26 1.54 1.25
C ALA A 129 11.68 3.00 0.99
N ILE A 130 11.45 3.90 1.94
CA ILE A 130 11.92 5.29 1.89
C ILE A 130 13.46 5.31 1.85
N GLU A 131 14.14 4.52 2.68
CA GLU A 131 15.61 4.44 2.68
C GLU A 131 16.14 3.90 1.34
N ALA A 132 15.49 2.88 0.78
CA ALA A 132 15.82 2.36 -0.55
C ALA A 132 15.60 3.42 -1.65
N ALA A 133 14.49 4.16 -1.59
CA ALA A 133 14.20 5.21 -2.55
C ALA A 133 15.19 6.38 -2.46
N ILE A 134 15.60 6.77 -1.26
CA ILE A 134 16.64 7.81 -1.05
C ILE A 134 17.99 7.38 -1.64
N ALA A 135 18.30 6.09 -1.60
CA ALA A 135 19.54 5.58 -2.21
C ALA A 135 19.54 5.72 -3.75
N GLU A 136 18.38 5.73 -4.38
CA GLU A 136 18.20 5.94 -5.82
C GLU A 136 17.99 7.43 -6.19
N ASP A 137 17.28 8.19 -5.34
CA ASP A 137 16.99 9.62 -5.53
C ASP A 137 17.24 10.41 -4.24
N GLU A 138 18.42 11.02 -4.14
CA GLU A 138 18.83 11.82 -2.97
C GLU A 138 17.93 13.04 -2.70
N SER A 139 17.22 13.55 -3.68
CA SER A 139 16.34 14.71 -3.51
C SER A 139 15.21 14.45 -2.52
N LEU A 140 14.86 13.19 -2.30
CA LEU A 140 13.89 12.76 -1.30
C LEU A 140 14.27 13.10 0.15
N LYS A 141 15.55 13.34 0.44
CA LYS A 141 16.01 13.63 1.80
C LYS A 141 15.36 14.87 2.41
N GLU A 142 15.01 15.84 1.57
CA GLU A 142 14.39 17.12 2.00
C GLU A 142 12.87 17.01 2.19
N GLU A 143 12.25 15.95 1.69
CA GLU A 143 10.84 15.72 1.91
C GLU A 143 10.60 15.22 3.34
N THR A 144 9.34 15.27 3.80
CA THR A 144 9.00 14.94 5.18
C THR A 144 7.91 13.89 5.27
N ILE A 145 7.93 13.14 6.38
CA ILE A 145 6.85 12.23 6.76
C ILE A 145 6.37 12.57 8.17
N SER A 146 5.06 12.42 8.39
CA SER A 146 4.50 12.52 9.73
C SER A 146 4.80 11.26 10.54
N ILE A 147 5.26 11.45 11.78
CA ILE A 147 5.49 10.38 12.74
C ILE A 147 4.72 10.67 14.01
N VAL A 148 3.92 9.72 14.46
CA VAL A 148 3.26 9.77 15.76
C VAL A 148 4.20 9.15 16.79
N LEU A 149 4.68 9.98 17.72
CA LEU A 149 5.63 9.59 18.76
C LEU A 149 4.93 9.41 20.10
N TYR A 150 5.19 8.28 20.72
CA TYR A 150 4.72 7.92 22.06
C TYR A 150 5.92 7.77 22.99
N LYS A 151 5.76 8.15 24.25
CA LYS A 151 6.79 7.81 25.24
C LYS A 151 6.81 6.31 25.48
N ASP A 152 7.97 5.68 25.41
CA ASP A 152 8.10 4.25 25.68
C ASP A 152 7.77 3.94 27.16
N GLN A 153 7.08 2.85 27.37
CA GLN A 153 6.67 2.36 28.70
C GLN A 153 7.08 0.90 28.87
N GLY A 154 8.06 0.45 28.10
CA GLY A 154 8.60 -0.90 28.13
C GLY A 154 8.02 -1.83 27.05
N LEU A 155 8.69 -2.95 26.87
CA LEU A 155 8.44 -3.92 25.79
C LEU A 155 6.97 -4.38 25.71
N GLN A 156 6.37 -4.71 26.84
CA GLN A 156 5.00 -5.20 26.88
C GLN A 156 4.00 -4.16 26.33
N ARG A 157 4.20 -2.86 26.65
CA ARG A 157 3.36 -1.78 26.15
C ARG A 157 3.56 -1.56 24.63
N SER A 158 4.81 -1.62 24.16
CA SER A 158 5.14 -1.50 22.74
C SER A 158 4.56 -2.66 21.93
N GLN A 159 4.59 -3.90 22.45
CA GLN A 159 3.93 -5.07 21.84
C GLN A 159 2.41 -4.92 21.80
N GLN A 160 1.81 -4.41 22.88
CA GLN A 160 0.38 -4.14 22.91
C GLN A 160 -0.01 -3.05 21.91
N MET A 161 0.76 -1.96 21.84
CA MET A 161 0.54 -0.89 20.86
C MET A 161 0.63 -1.39 19.42
N PHE A 162 1.63 -2.22 19.10
CA PHE A 162 1.71 -2.88 17.80
C PHE A 162 0.46 -3.70 17.49
N THR A 163 -0.03 -4.45 18.47
CA THR A 163 -1.24 -5.26 18.33
C THR A 163 -2.46 -4.36 18.10
N ASP A 164 -2.64 -3.33 18.89
CA ASP A 164 -3.80 -2.42 18.82
C ASP A 164 -3.84 -1.65 17.50
N LEU A 165 -2.69 -1.17 17.01
CA LEU A 165 -2.57 -0.47 15.73
C LEU A 165 -2.90 -1.38 14.52
N ASN A 166 -2.57 -2.67 14.61
CA ASN A 166 -2.74 -3.59 13.49
C ASN A 166 -4.04 -4.41 13.57
N LYS A 167 -4.57 -4.68 14.77
CA LYS A 167 -5.73 -5.56 14.98
C LYS A 167 -7.00 -5.06 14.29
N HIS A 168 -7.17 -3.75 14.21
CA HIS A 168 -8.36 -3.12 13.63
C HIS A 168 -8.13 -2.53 12.24
N ALA A 169 -6.94 -2.74 11.66
CA ALA A 169 -6.66 -2.34 10.29
C ALA A 169 -7.47 -3.22 9.32
N VAL A 170 -8.48 -2.62 8.69
CA VAL A 170 -9.25 -3.27 7.63
C VAL A 170 -8.48 -3.12 6.32
N THR A 171 -8.07 -4.24 5.75
CA THR A 171 -7.48 -4.23 4.41
C THR A 171 -8.56 -3.96 3.38
N THR A 172 -8.35 -2.95 2.56
CA THR A 172 -9.22 -2.67 1.39
C THR A 172 -9.21 -3.87 0.45
N SER A 173 -10.37 -4.25 -0.07
CA SER A 173 -10.46 -5.33 -1.05
C SER A 173 -9.70 -4.97 -2.33
N LYS A 174 -9.17 -5.97 -3.03
CA LYS A 174 -8.48 -5.75 -4.32
C LYS A 174 -9.43 -5.21 -5.39
N SER A 175 -10.70 -5.60 -5.35
CA SER A 175 -11.74 -5.08 -6.23
C SER A 175 -11.96 -3.59 -6.02
N LEU A 176 -12.03 -3.13 -4.76
CA LEU A 176 -12.19 -1.73 -4.44
C LEU A 176 -10.92 -0.92 -4.80
N ASN A 177 -9.73 -1.50 -4.56
CA ASN A 177 -8.47 -0.90 -5.00
C ASN A 177 -8.45 -0.72 -6.53
N THR A 178 -8.85 -1.74 -7.30
CA THR A 178 -8.96 -1.66 -8.76
C THR A 178 -9.99 -0.60 -9.19
N LEU A 179 -11.11 -0.49 -8.47
CA LEU A 179 -12.14 0.49 -8.77
C LEU A 179 -11.64 1.94 -8.61
N TYR A 180 -10.88 2.22 -7.55
CA TYR A 180 -10.36 3.56 -7.26
C TYR A 180 -9.04 3.87 -7.96
N GLU A 181 -8.37 2.87 -8.53
CA GLU A 181 -7.14 3.06 -9.26
C GLU A 181 -7.37 3.95 -10.50
N SER A 182 -6.55 5.00 -10.65
CA SER A 182 -6.70 6.00 -11.73
C SER A 182 -5.50 6.12 -12.66
N LYS A 183 -4.38 5.46 -12.34
CA LYS A 183 -3.13 5.55 -13.09
C LYS A 183 -2.78 4.26 -13.84
N ASP A 184 -3.14 3.10 -13.30
CA ASP A 184 -2.90 1.81 -13.94
C ASP A 184 -3.81 1.63 -15.16
N SER A 185 -3.21 1.62 -16.35
CA SER A 185 -3.91 1.46 -17.62
C SER A 185 -4.76 0.18 -17.67
N VAL A 186 -4.28 -0.92 -17.08
CA VAL A 186 -5.04 -2.19 -17.04
C VAL A 186 -6.26 -2.07 -16.14
N ALA A 187 -6.16 -1.35 -15.02
CA ALA A 187 -7.31 -1.10 -14.16
C ALA A 187 -8.35 -0.22 -14.87
N LEU A 188 -7.91 0.81 -15.59
CA LEU A 188 -8.80 1.67 -16.40
C LEU A 188 -9.51 0.86 -17.49
N ILE A 189 -8.77 0.11 -18.30
CA ILE A 189 -9.33 -0.79 -19.33
C ILE A 189 -10.33 -1.77 -18.71
N THR A 190 -10.00 -2.38 -17.58
CA THR A 190 -10.88 -3.34 -16.90
C THR A 190 -12.19 -2.69 -16.48
N LYS A 191 -12.13 -1.50 -15.87
CA LYS A 191 -13.34 -0.76 -15.47
C LYS A 191 -14.21 -0.40 -16.67
N ASN A 192 -13.60 0.10 -17.73
CA ASN A 192 -14.30 0.51 -18.95
C ASN A 192 -14.99 -0.70 -19.61
N VAL A 193 -14.26 -1.80 -19.79
CA VAL A 193 -14.78 -3.03 -20.41
C VAL A 193 -15.91 -3.64 -19.58
N VAL A 194 -15.74 -3.79 -18.27
CA VAL A 194 -16.78 -4.32 -17.38
C VAL A 194 -18.02 -3.42 -17.39
N ASN A 195 -17.86 -2.10 -17.47
CA ASN A 195 -19.00 -1.17 -17.53
C ASN A 195 -19.70 -1.13 -18.90
N SER A 196 -18.97 -1.38 -19.98
CA SER A 196 -19.49 -1.30 -21.36
C SER A 196 -20.25 -2.56 -21.76
N ILE A 197 -19.90 -3.73 -21.23
CA ILE A 197 -20.59 -4.99 -21.51
C ILE A 197 -21.74 -5.15 -20.51
N SER A 198 -22.99 -5.08 -20.96
CA SER A 198 -24.18 -5.05 -20.12
C SER A 198 -24.23 -6.20 -19.10
N PHE A 199 -23.93 -7.43 -19.54
CA PHE A 199 -23.88 -8.61 -18.69
C PHE A 199 -22.84 -8.47 -17.57
N LEU A 200 -21.61 -8.09 -17.90
CA LEU A 200 -20.53 -7.91 -16.92
C LEU A 200 -20.86 -6.81 -15.94
N ARG A 201 -21.37 -5.67 -16.42
CA ARG A 201 -21.80 -4.55 -15.58
C ARG A 201 -22.86 -4.96 -14.55
N LYS A 202 -23.80 -5.81 -14.94
CA LYS A 202 -24.93 -6.25 -14.11
C LYS A 202 -24.51 -7.25 -13.03
N TYR A 203 -23.50 -8.08 -13.31
CA TYR A 203 -23.18 -9.24 -12.48
C TYR A 203 -21.79 -9.23 -11.86
N THR A 204 -21.04 -8.13 -11.96
CA THR A 204 -19.71 -7.97 -11.35
C THR A 204 -19.77 -7.12 -10.08
N ASP A 205 -19.33 -7.69 -8.96
CA ASP A 205 -19.11 -6.96 -7.71
C ASP A 205 -17.81 -6.14 -7.82
N LYS A 206 -17.90 -4.84 -7.54
CA LYS A 206 -16.79 -3.91 -7.65
C LYS A 206 -16.12 -3.61 -6.31
N GLU A 207 -16.70 -4.10 -5.22
CA GLU A 207 -16.23 -3.81 -3.87
C GLU A 207 -15.64 -5.04 -3.17
N LYS A 208 -16.15 -6.25 -3.46
CA LYS A 208 -15.78 -7.48 -2.76
C LYS A 208 -14.86 -8.35 -3.61
N ASP A 209 -13.94 -9.05 -2.95
CA ASP A 209 -13.09 -10.07 -3.58
C ASP A 209 -13.69 -11.46 -3.50
N ASN A 210 -14.51 -11.71 -2.48
CA ASN A 210 -15.19 -12.96 -2.26
C ASN A 210 -16.71 -12.74 -2.24
N LEU A 211 -17.41 -13.51 -3.05
CA LEU A 211 -18.85 -13.45 -3.13
C LEU A 211 -19.47 -14.47 -2.16
N SER A 212 -20.46 -14.03 -1.39
CA SER A 212 -21.26 -14.95 -0.58
C SER A 212 -22.13 -15.84 -1.47
N LYS A 213 -22.56 -16.98 -0.94
CA LYS A 213 -23.47 -17.91 -1.64
C LYS A 213 -24.74 -17.22 -2.16
N TYR A 214 -25.20 -16.16 -1.48
CA TYR A 214 -26.43 -15.43 -1.79
C TYR A 214 -26.19 -14.10 -2.51
N SER A 215 -24.95 -13.82 -2.94
CA SER A 215 -24.66 -12.58 -3.68
C SER A 215 -25.48 -12.47 -4.96
N SER A 216 -25.95 -11.28 -5.29
CA SER A 216 -26.57 -10.96 -6.58
C SER A 216 -25.56 -10.99 -7.73
N ASN A 217 -24.27 -10.77 -7.44
CA ASN A 217 -23.18 -10.78 -8.40
C ASN A 217 -22.57 -12.18 -8.53
N ILE A 218 -22.04 -12.52 -9.69
CA ILE A 218 -21.40 -13.81 -9.97
C ILE A 218 -19.87 -13.67 -10.24
N PHE A 219 -19.38 -12.45 -10.42
CA PHE A 219 -17.97 -12.14 -10.62
C PHE A 219 -17.50 -11.06 -9.66
N THR A 220 -16.17 -10.88 -9.56
CA THR A 220 -15.54 -9.75 -8.88
C THR A 220 -14.66 -8.96 -9.85
N LEU A 221 -14.55 -7.65 -9.64
CA LEU A 221 -13.74 -6.78 -10.50
C LEU A 221 -12.27 -7.19 -10.51
N ASN A 222 -11.75 -7.59 -9.35
CA ASN A 222 -10.36 -8.06 -9.22
C ASN A 222 -10.07 -9.30 -10.08
N THR A 223 -11.05 -10.19 -10.27
CA THR A 223 -10.87 -11.37 -11.13
C THR A 223 -10.67 -10.96 -12.59
N PHE A 224 -11.48 -10.02 -13.08
CA PHE A 224 -11.30 -9.46 -14.43
C PHE A 224 -9.99 -8.66 -14.56
N TYR A 225 -9.63 -7.86 -13.57
CA TYR A 225 -8.35 -7.15 -13.56
C TYR A 225 -7.16 -8.11 -13.69
N THR A 226 -7.18 -9.19 -12.90
CA THR A 226 -6.11 -10.20 -12.95
C THR A 226 -6.04 -10.93 -14.30
N ALA A 227 -7.19 -11.21 -14.93
CA ALA A 227 -7.27 -11.79 -16.26
C ALA A 227 -6.76 -10.81 -17.33
N ASN A 228 -7.21 -9.55 -17.27
CA ASN A 228 -6.82 -8.50 -18.24
C ASN A 228 -5.34 -8.14 -18.15
N LYS A 229 -4.73 -8.21 -16.96
CA LYS A 229 -3.29 -8.01 -16.78
C LYS A 229 -2.47 -8.99 -17.66
N ARG A 230 -2.96 -10.20 -17.90
CA ARG A 230 -2.33 -11.16 -18.81
C ARG A 230 -2.55 -10.77 -20.27
N ILE A 231 -3.79 -10.44 -20.63
CA ILE A 231 -4.14 -10.04 -22.01
C ILE A 231 -3.33 -8.80 -22.42
N CYS A 232 -3.32 -7.77 -21.57
CA CYS A 232 -2.64 -6.52 -21.85
C CYS A 232 -1.11 -6.66 -21.92
N LYS A 233 -0.52 -7.67 -21.27
CA LYS A 233 0.92 -7.89 -21.29
C LYS A 233 1.49 -8.10 -22.70
N VAL A 234 0.72 -8.68 -23.60
CA VAL A 234 1.13 -9.02 -24.97
C VAL A 234 0.63 -8.03 -26.01
N ILE A 235 -0.11 -7.00 -25.59
CA ILE A 235 -0.61 -5.95 -26.49
C ILE A 235 0.41 -4.80 -26.51
N TYR A 236 1.07 -4.60 -27.64
CA TYR A 236 2.05 -3.52 -27.83
C TYR A 236 1.39 -2.18 -28.12
N ASP A 237 0.22 -2.20 -28.76
CA ASP A 237 -0.54 -1.00 -29.09
C ASP A 237 -1.53 -0.68 -27.97
N GLN A 238 -1.13 0.25 -27.09
CA GLN A 238 -1.91 0.66 -25.93
C GLN A 238 -3.23 1.34 -26.31
N ASP A 239 -3.27 2.04 -27.47
CA ASP A 239 -4.47 2.75 -27.93
C ASP A 239 -5.58 1.76 -28.36
N ASN A 240 -5.20 0.57 -28.83
CA ASN A 240 -6.12 -0.51 -29.19
C ASN A 240 -6.37 -1.53 -28.08
N ALA A 241 -5.64 -1.45 -26.96
CA ALA A 241 -5.72 -2.45 -25.90
C ALA A 241 -7.15 -2.58 -25.34
N GLU A 242 -7.83 -1.48 -25.07
CA GLU A 242 -9.20 -1.49 -24.55
C GLU A 242 -10.17 -2.15 -25.56
N LYS A 243 -10.04 -1.82 -26.84
CA LYS A 243 -10.90 -2.41 -27.90
C LYS A 243 -10.69 -3.90 -28.04
N LEU A 244 -9.44 -4.38 -27.97
CA LEU A 244 -9.12 -5.81 -28.04
C LEU A 244 -9.69 -6.58 -26.81
N VAL A 245 -9.49 -6.05 -25.62
CA VAL A 245 -10.01 -6.62 -24.38
C VAL A 245 -11.54 -6.62 -24.38
N TYR A 246 -12.15 -5.52 -24.82
CA TYR A 246 -13.62 -5.45 -24.97
C TYR A 246 -14.13 -6.49 -25.97
N THR A 247 -13.53 -6.59 -27.15
CA THR A 247 -13.92 -7.55 -28.20
C THR A 247 -13.80 -8.98 -27.65
N PHE A 248 -12.70 -9.32 -26.99
CA PHE A 248 -12.53 -10.63 -26.39
C PHE A 248 -13.65 -10.97 -25.39
N TRP A 249 -13.87 -10.12 -24.38
CA TRP A 249 -14.89 -10.38 -23.36
C TRP A 249 -16.31 -10.37 -23.91
N ASN A 250 -16.58 -9.53 -24.89
CA ASN A 250 -17.89 -9.52 -25.56
C ASN A 250 -18.14 -10.84 -26.27
N HIS A 251 -17.14 -11.38 -26.98
CA HIS A 251 -17.26 -12.72 -27.58
C HIS A 251 -17.44 -13.83 -26.54
N VAL A 252 -16.73 -13.76 -25.42
CA VAL A 252 -16.92 -14.71 -24.32
C VAL A 252 -18.36 -14.66 -23.81
N VAL A 253 -18.88 -13.47 -23.52
CA VAL A 253 -20.26 -13.31 -23.01
C VAL A 253 -21.29 -13.84 -24.01
N VAL A 254 -21.16 -13.48 -25.30
CA VAL A 254 -22.12 -13.90 -26.34
C VAL A 254 -22.13 -15.41 -26.54
N ASN A 255 -20.97 -16.07 -26.41
CA ASN A 255 -20.85 -17.50 -26.68
C ASN A 255 -20.96 -18.38 -25.42
N MET A 256 -21.03 -17.80 -24.22
CA MET A 256 -21.19 -18.56 -22.98
C MET A 256 -22.68 -18.84 -22.75
N ARG A 257 -23.13 -20.02 -23.16
CA ARG A 257 -24.53 -20.41 -23.15
C ARG A 257 -25.19 -20.26 -21.78
N GLU A 258 -24.55 -20.76 -20.75
CA GLU A 258 -25.10 -20.75 -19.37
C GLU A 258 -25.25 -19.34 -18.80
N TRP A 259 -24.41 -18.40 -19.25
CA TRP A 259 -24.52 -17.00 -18.85
C TRP A 259 -25.72 -16.33 -19.49
N ASN A 260 -25.97 -16.66 -20.77
CA ASN A 260 -27.15 -16.16 -21.51
C ASN A 260 -28.45 -16.73 -20.97
N GLU A 261 -28.50 -18.05 -20.67
CA GLU A 261 -29.64 -18.71 -20.04
C GLU A 261 -29.94 -18.13 -18.64
N MET A 262 -28.90 -17.75 -17.88
CA MET A 262 -29.09 -17.11 -16.59
C MET A 262 -29.60 -15.68 -16.73
N ASP A 263 -29.10 -14.90 -17.70
CA ASP A 263 -29.56 -13.53 -17.93
C ASP A 263 -30.98 -13.47 -18.47
N SER A 264 -31.40 -14.45 -19.30
CA SER A 264 -32.79 -14.62 -19.76
C SER A 264 -33.77 -15.15 -18.68
N GLY A 265 -33.21 -15.68 -17.56
CA GLY A 265 -34.00 -16.26 -16.47
C GLY A 265 -34.34 -17.75 -16.65
N GLU A 266 -33.84 -18.40 -17.69
CA GLU A 266 -34.00 -19.86 -17.92
C GLU A 266 -33.17 -20.67 -16.92
N LEU A 267 -32.03 -20.17 -16.50
CA LEU A 267 -31.17 -20.78 -15.50
C LEU A 267 -31.09 -19.88 -14.24
N SER A 268 -31.25 -20.48 -13.04
CA SER A 268 -31.10 -19.73 -11.80
C SER A 268 -29.62 -19.41 -11.50
N LYS A 269 -29.36 -18.27 -10.85
CA LYS A 269 -27.99 -17.94 -10.38
C LYS A 269 -27.44 -18.99 -9.42
N LYS A 270 -28.31 -19.64 -8.64
CA LYS A 270 -27.91 -20.70 -7.72
C LYS A 270 -27.41 -21.91 -8.51
N SER A 271 -28.20 -22.39 -9.48
CA SER A 271 -27.82 -23.52 -10.35
C SER A 271 -26.54 -23.21 -11.14
N LEU A 272 -26.41 -21.99 -11.68
CA LEU A 272 -25.22 -21.58 -12.40
C LEU A 272 -23.94 -21.67 -11.52
N ARG A 273 -24.05 -21.38 -10.22
CA ARG A 273 -22.90 -21.47 -9.30
C ARG A 273 -22.63 -22.87 -8.77
N GLU A 274 -23.68 -23.68 -8.56
CA GLU A 274 -23.57 -25.00 -7.94
C GLU A 274 -23.27 -26.08 -8.99
N ASP A 275 -23.87 -25.97 -10.19
CA ASP A 275 -23.81 -27.01 -11.22
C ASP A 275 -22.77 -26.72 -12.32
N TYR A 276 -22.30 -25.45 -12.45
CA TYR A 276 -21.39 -25.03 -13.52
C TYR A 276 -20.14 -24.39 -12.97
N ILE A 277 -19.03 -24.59 -13.67
CA ILE A 277 -17.73 -23.99 -13.29
C ILE A 277 -17.49 -22.62 -13.93
N THR A 278 -18.33 -22.20 -14.88
CA THR A 278 -18.09 -21.04 -15.75
C THR A 278 -18.06 -19.70 -15.02
N THR A 279 -18.57 -19.62 -13.78
CA THR A 279 -18.49 -18.43 -12.91
C THR A 279 -17.36 -18.46 -11.91
N GLN A 280 -16.61 -19.56 -11.82
CA GLN A 280 -15.50 -19.65 -10.90
C GLN A 280 -14.33 -18.74 -11.35
N GLY A 281 -13.69 -18.06 -10.39
CA GLY A 281 -12.57 -17.18 -10.67
C GLY A 281 -11.45 -17.85 -11.47
N LEU A 282 -11.20 -19.14 -11.22
CA LEU A 282 -10.22 -19.93 -11.98
C LEU A 282 -10.52 -19.97 -13.48
N ILE A 283 -11.80 -20.11 -13.86
CA ILE A 283 -12.22 -20.13 -15.27
C ILE A 283 -12.04 -18.76 -15.91
N ILE A 284 -12.37 -17.68 -15.20
CA ILE A 284 -12.13 -16.31 -15.70
C ILE A 284 -10.63 -16.08 -15.94
N LEU A 285 -9.78 -16.58 -15.04
CA LEU A 285 -8.32 -16.51 -15.21
C LEU A 285 -7.82 -17.39 -16.38
N ALA A 286 -8.43 -18.56 -16.59
CA ALA A 286 -8.13 -19.42 -17.75
C ALA A 286 -8.55 -18.76 -19.07
N LEU A 287 -9.70 -18.09 -19.10
CA LEU A 287 -10.14 -17.27 -20.23
C LEU A 287 -9.17 -16.10 -20.48
N GLY A 288 -8.63 -15.47 -19.42
CA GLY A 288 -7.57 -14.46 -19.56
C GLY A 288 -6.31 -15.01 -20.25
N ARG A 289 -5.91 -16.27 -19.97
CA ARG A 289 -4.81 -16.94 -20.69
C ARG A 289 -5.15 -17.21 -22.15
N LEU A 290 -6.39 -17.60 -22.43
CA LEU A 290 -6.86 -17.77 -23.80
C LEU A 290 -6.84 -16.43 -24.56
N GLY A 291 -7.25 -15.34 -23.92
CA GLY A 291 -7.18 -13.99 -24.48
C GLY A 291 -5.73 -13.54 -24.76
N GLU A 292 -4.79 -13.84 -23.86
CA GLU A 292 -3.35 -13.61 -24.07
C GLU A 292 -2.88 -14.35 -25.34
N PHE A 293 -3.20 -15.64 -25.48
CA PHE A 293 -2.84 -16.43 -26.65
C PHE A 293 -3.48 -15.90 -27.93
N TYR A 294 -4.77 -15.54 -27.89
CA TYR A 294 -5.48 -14.97 -29.01
C TYR A 294 -4.84 -13.64 -29.50
N CYS A 295 -4.52 -12.76 -28.59
CA CYS A 295 -3.83 -11.51 -28.91
C CYS A 295 -2.44 -11.74 -29.49
N CYS A 296 -1.67 -12.70 -28.97
CA CYS A 296 -0.38 -13.08 -29.55
C CYS A 296 -0.53 -13.51 -31.02
N LEU A 297 -1.52 -14.33 -31.36
CA LEU A 297 -1.75 -14.77 -32.73
C LEU A 297 -2.09 -13.62 -33.67
N LEU A 298 -2.84 -12.62 -33.22
CA LEU A 298 -3.17 -11.44 -34.02
C LEU A 298 -1.94 -10.61 -34.37
N TYR A 299 -0.94 -10.55 -33.47
CA TYR A 299 0.31 -9.80 -33.72
C TYR A 299 1.38 -10.62 -34.46
N THR A 300 1.29 -11.96 -34.45
CA THR A 300 2.25 -12.84 -35.14
C THR A 300 1.80 -13.25 -36.55
N SER A 301 0.54 -13.04 -36.90
CA SER A 301 0.07 -13.29 -38.25
C SER A 301 0.68 -12.29 -39.23
N PRO A 302 1.33 -12.73 -40.34
CA PRO A 302 1.85 -11.83 -41.33
C PRO A 302 0.76 -10.91 -41.86
N SER A 303 1.03 -9.61 -41.94
CA SER A 303 0.11 -8.64 -42.50
C SER A 303 -0.20 -9.03 -43.96
N PRO A 304 -1.43 -8.89 -44.44
CA PRO A 304 -1.76 -9.08 -45.87
C PRO A 304 -0.85 -8.30 -46.81
N ARG A 305 -0.19 -7.22 -46.33
CA ARG A 305 0.79 -6.43 -47.07
C ARG A 305 2.16 -7.10 -47.22
N ASP A 306 2.48 -8.08 -46.39
CA ASP A 306 3.77 -8.80 -46.44
C ASP A 306 3.74 -9.95 -47.47
N THR A 307 2.54 -10.41 -47.86
CA THR A 307 2.34 -11.46 -48.87
C THR A 307 2.34 -10.92 -50.31
N GLU A 308 2.23 -9.61 -50.49
CA GLU A 308 2.30 -9.00 -51.85
C GLU A 308 3.74 -8.63 -52.29
N ARG A 309 4.76 -8.93 -51.47
CA ARG A 309 6.18 -8.62 -51.77
C ARG A 309 7.06 -9.87 -52.00
N SER A 310 6.47 -11.05 -52.12
CA SER A 310 7.20 -12.30 -52.47
C SER A 310 6.90 -12.74 -53.90
#